data_fffd0b363c469fa87725cfde930939e5
#
_entry.id   fffd0b363c469fa87725cfde930939e5
#
_cell.length_a   1.000
_cell.length_b   1.000
_cell.length_c   1.000
_cell.angle_alpha   90.00
_cell.angle_beta   90.00
_cell.angle_gamma   90.00
#
_symmetry.space_group_name_H-M   'P 1'
#
loop_
_entity.id
_entity.type
_entity.pdbx_description
1 polymer ?
#
loop_
_entity_poly.entity_id
_entity_poly.type
_entity_poly.pdbx_seq_one_letter_code
_entity_poly.pdbx_strand_id
1 'polypeptide(L)'
;VVGRARRGAVRFAAGGWSAAEVVGSDPHSDLAVLKAGSVPSSATPLSFIDSEPAVGQRVLAIGNPYNLNGTMTSGIISGVDRSIPAPTGFDIPDAIQTDAPVNPGNSGGPLVDLNGEVVAVINSGGGDNIGFGISAALTQRVVPELIETGEYEHAYMGLSFEAVTPTVAQANGLDEARGLLVARVADGGPSDGVIQPSERLELLNGQRVAVGGDVIRAIDGNPVNTTQQLGSYLALETQPGETVTVTVHRDGTEQTVSLKLGRRPLRP
;
A
#
# COMPACT_ATOMS: atom_id res chain seq x y z
N VAL A 1 10.16 11.56 4.31
CA VAL A 1 11.54 11.90 4.65
C VAL A 1 12.13 12.89 3.63
N VAL A 2 12.01 12.62 2.37
CA VAL A 2 12.62 13.45 1.30
C VAL A 2 11.81 14.71 0.99
N GLY A 3 10.48 14.64 1.08
CA GLY A 3 9.59 15.76 0.78
C GLY A 3 9.83 16.34 -0.62
N ARG A 4 10.09 17.66 -0.70
CA ARG A 4 10.41 18.36 -1.95
C ARG A 4 11.91 18.54 -2.19
N ALA A 5 12.77 17.96 -1.35
CA ALA A 5 14.21 18.07 -1.51
C ALA A 5 14.66 17.32 -2.78
N ARG A 6 15.56 17.95 -3.55
CA ARG A 6 16.18 17.32 -4.72
C ARG A 6 17.60 16.84 -4.44
N ARG A 7 18.19 17.30 -3.37
CA ARG A 7 19.57 16.98 -2.95
C ARG A 7 19.65 16.81 -1.47
N GLY A 8 20.56 15.96 -1.03
CA GLY A 8 20.83 15.68 0.36
C GLY A 8 22.26 15.18 0.54
N ALA A 9 22.54 14.61 1.69
CA ALA A 9 23.78 13.93 1.96
C ALA A 9 23.50 12.60 2.67
N VAL A 10 24.25 11.57 2.33
CA VAL A 10 24.22 10.25 2.95
C VAL A 10 25.49 10.06 3.76
N ARG A 11 25.35 9.63 5.00
CA ARG A 11 26.46 9.24 5.84
C ARG A 11 26.57 7.73 5.91
N PHE A 12 27.73 7.20 5.61
CA PHE A 12 28.00 5.76 5.70
C PHE A 12 28.58 5.38 7.07
N ALA A 13 28.35 4.14 7.50
CA ALA A 13 28.82 3.62 8.78
C ALA A 13 30.35 3.65 8.91
N ALA A 14 31.09 3.48 7.80
CA ALA A 14 32.54 3.59 7.74
C ALA A 14 33.08 5.02 7.99
N GLY A 15 32.20 6.00 8.20
CA GLY A 15 32.55 7.39 8.52
C GLY A 15 32.79 8.24 7.27
N GLY A 16 32.04 8.83 6.61
CA GLY A 16 32.15 9.70 5.43
C GLY A 16 30.78 10.19 4.98
N TRP A 17 30.77 11.37 4.40
CA TRP A 17 29.57 11.95 3.81
C TRP A 17 29.68 11.91 2.29
N SER A 18 28.62 11.51 1.63
CA SER A 18 28.48 11.63 0.19
C SER A 18 27.30 12.55 -0.12
N ALA A 19 27.49 13.48 -1.05
CA ALA A 19 26.36 14.18 -1.62
C ALA A 19 25.43 13.16 -2.30
N ALA A 20 24.14 13.39 -2.23
CA ALA A 20 23.11 12.54 -2.84
C ALA A 20 22.09 13.38 -3.58
N GLU A 21 21.57 12.83 -4.67
CA GLU A 21 20.49 13.40 -5.47
C GLU A 21 19.27 12.50 -5.38
N VAL A 22 18.06 13.08 -5.30
CA VAL A 22 16.81 12.34 -5.44
C VAL A 22 16.60 12.08 -6.93
N VAL A 23 16.66 10.83 -7.34
CA VAL A 23 16.49 10.42 -8.75
C VAL A 23 15.04 10.10 -9.08
N GLY A 24 14.24 9.71 -8.10
CA GLY A 24 12.80 9.49 -8.24
C GLY A 24 12.09 9.47 -6.90
N SER A 25 10.80 9.76 -6.92
CA SER A 25 9.96 9.70 -5.72
C SER A 25 8.51 9.41 -6.07
N ASP A 26 7.87 8.59 -5.26
CA ASP A 26 6.46 8.25 -5.38
C ASP A 26 5.71 8.62 -4.08
N PRO A 27 4.90 9.68 -4.10
CA PRO A 27 4.10 10.07 -2.95
C PRO A 27 2.98 9.10 -2.58
N HIS A 28 2.58 8.20 -3.50
CA HIS A 28 1.52 7.21 -3.24
C HIS A 28 2.02 6.01 -2.42
N SER A 29 3.29 5.64 -2.57
CA SER A 29 3.93 4.61 -1.75
C SER A 29 4.83 5.18 -0.66
N ASP A 30 5.02 6.53 -0.62
CA ASP A 30 5.97 7.23 0.26
C ASP A 30 7.41 6.72 0.11
N LEU A 31 7.78 6.28 -1.10
CA LEU A 31 9.12 5.84 -1.44
C LEU A 31 9.89 6.91 -2.23
N ALA A 32 11.20 6.96 -2.03
CA ALA A 32 12.11 7.77 -2.83
C ALA A 32 13.46 7.06 -3.01
N VAL A 33 14.08 7.31 -4.16
CA VAL A 33 15.39 6.79 -4.48
C VAL A 33 16.42 7.93 -4.50
N LEU A 34 17.51 7.74 -3.76
CA LEU A 34 18.64 8.65 -3.71
C LEU A 34 19.87 8.01 -4.36
N LYS A 35 20.54 8.75 -5.25
CA LYS A 35 21.80 8.35 -5.84
C LYS A 35 22.94 9.06 -5.11
N ALA A 36 23.74 8.30 -4.38
CA ALA A 36 24.94 8.81 -3.73
C ALA A 36 26.06 9.06 -4.76
N GLY A 37 26.77 10.18 -4.65
CA GLY A 37 27.86 10.55 -5.55
C GLY A 37 29.10 9.65 -5.38
N SER A 38 29.29 9.10 -4.18
CA SER A 38 30.31 8.08 -3.89
C SER A 38 29.79 7.09 -2.87
N VAL A 39 30.11 5.82 -3.08
CA VAL A 39 29.75 4.72 -2.16
C VAL A 39 31.05 4.04 -1.73
N PRO A 40 31.32 3.91 -0.41
CA PRO A 40 32.50 3.19 0.06
C PRO A 40 32.46 1.72 -0.37
N SER A 41 33.61 1.13 -0.67
CA SER A 41 33.71 -0.29 -1.04
C SER A 41 33.27 -1.24 0.09
N SER A 42 33.23 -0.77 1.32
CA SER A 42 32.71 -1.52 2.49
C SER A 42 31.18 -1.50 2.62
N ALA A 43 30.48 -0.67 1.85
CA ALA A 43 29.03 -0.65 1.85
C ALA A 43 28.49 -1.78 0.95
N THR A 44 27.87 -2.78 1.57
CA THR A 44 27.26 -3.90 0.88
C THR A 44 25.74 -3.67 0.80
N PRO A 45 25.12 -3.79 -0.38
CA PRO A 45 23.67 -3.71 -0.49
C PRO A 45 23.02 -4.91 0.23
N LEU A 46 21.83 -4.67 0.79
CA LEU A 46 20.97 -5.73 1.31
C LEU A 46 20.09 -6.27 0.17
N SER A 47 19.82 -7.58 0.21
CA SER A 47 18.79 -8.20 -0.64
C SER A 47 17.40 -7.99 -0.01
N PHE A 48 16.38 -8.02 -0.86
CA PHE A 48 14.99 -8.13 -0.41
C PHE A 48 14.59 -9.60 -0.32
N ILE A 49 13.59 -9.89 0.53
CA ILE A 49 12.95 -11.21 0.53
C ILE A 49 12.17 -11.42 -0.78
N ASP A 50 12.14 -12.68 -1.24
CA ASP A 50 11.41 -13.08 -2.45
C ASP A 50 9.99 -13.60 -2.18
N SER A 51 9.62 -13.77 -0.89
CA SER A 51 8.33 -14.32 -0.48
C SER A 51 7.64 -13.42 0.52
N GLU A 52 6.31 -13.53 0.60
CA GLU A 52 5.55 -12.82 1.63
C GLU A 52 5.98 -13.24 3.03
N PRO A 53 6.25 -12.29 3.95
CA PRO A 53 6.66 -12.61 5.31
C PRO A 53 5.48 -13.16 6.13
N ALA A 54 5.76 -14.07 7.04
CA ALA A 54 4.74 -14.67 7.89
C ALA A 54 4.51 -13.85 9.18
N VAL A 55 3.25 -13.75 9.62
CA VAL A 55 2.93 -13.23 10.96
C VAL A 55 3.62 -14.08 12.03
N GLY A 56 4.29 -13.44 12.99
CA GLY A 56 5.13 -14.08 14.00
C GLY A 56 6.60 -14.22 13.60
N GLN A 57 6.97 -13.97 12.34
CA GLN A 57 8.37 -13.96 11.90
C GLN A 57 9.16 -12.87 12.64
N ARG A 58 10.34 -13.22 13.15
CA ARG A 58 11.22 -12.27 13.85
C ARG A 58 11.88 -11.30 12.89
N VAL A 59 11.91 -10.02 13.28
CA VAL A 59 12.49 -8.93 12.49
C VAL A 59 13.29 -7.97 13.35
N LEU A 60 14.18 -7.24 12.68
CA LEU A 60 15.01 -6.19 13.25
C LEU A 60 14.75 -4.89 12.48
N ALA A 61 14.39 -3.82 13.19
CA ALA A 61 14.28 -2.49 12.62
C ALA A 61 15.61 -1.75 12.85
N ILE A 62 16.20 -1.22 11.78
CA ILE A 62 17.48 -0.52 11.82
C ILE A 62 17.26 0.93 11.41
N GLY A 63 17.77 1.86 12.20
CA GLY A 63 17.60 3.28 11.93
C GLY A 63 18.52 4.17 12.74
N ASN A 64 18.20 5.47 12.75
CA ASN A 64 18.99 6.48 13.46
C ASN A 64 18.09 7.39 14.30
N PRO A 65 17.30 6.81 15.24
CA PRO A 65 16.38 7.59 16.05
C PRO A 65 17.15 8.57 16.94
N TYR A 66 16.64 9.78 17.06
CA TYR A 66 17.21 10.84 17.92
C TYR A 66 18.70 11.14 17.66
N ASN A 67 19.18 10.92 16.43
CA ASN A 67 20.62 11.00 16.05
C ASN A 67 21.53 10.00 16.79
N LEU A 68 20.97 8.95 17.37
CA LEU A 68 21.73 7.82 17.93
C LEU A 68 22.13 6.90 16.78
N ASN A 69 23.38 7.03 16.33
CA ASN A 69 23.90 6.31 15.16
C ASN A 69 23.77 4.79 15.30
N GLY A 70 23.10 4.16 14.35
CA GLY A 70 23.04 2.70 14.22
C GLY A 70 22.20 2.02 15.30
N THR A 71 21.05 2.56 15.65
CA THR A 71 20.10 1.90 16.57
C THR A 71 19.41 0.72 15.88
N MET A 72 19.34 -0.39 16.58
CA MET A 72 18.61 -1.59 16.18
C MET A 72 17.58 -1.93 17.25
N THR A 73 16.34 -2.20 16.81
CA THR A 73 15.27 -2.73 17.69
C THR A 73 14.79 -4.06 17.13
N SER A 74 14.20 -4.91 17.97
CA SER A 74 13.72 -6.24 17.56
C SER A 74 12.25 -6.43 17.90
N GLY A 75 11.56 -7.18 17.07
CA GLY A 75 10.17 -7.57 17.23
C GLY A 75 9.79 -8.69 16.27
N ILE A 76 8.50 -8.75 15.97
CA ILE A 76 7.94 -9.69 15.01
C ILE A 76 7.09 -8.97 13.96
N ILE A 77 6.79 -9.65 12.87
CA ILE A 77 5.70 -9.27 11.96
C ILE A 77 4.38 -9.49 12.71
N SER A 78 3.65 -8.41 12.97
CA SER A 78 2.35 -8.44 13.66
C SER A 78 1.17 -8.53 12.69
N GLY A 79 1.40 -8.22 11.42
CA GLY A 79 0.41 -8.30 10.37
C GLY A 79 1.00 -8.02 9.00
N VAL A 80 0.37 -8.58 7.99
CA VAL A 80 0.65 -8.38 6.57
C VAL A 80 -0.59 -7.79 5.90
N ASP A 81 -0.48 -7.37 4.65
CA ASP A 81 -1.59 -6.80 3.86
C ASP A 81 -2.34 -5.68 4.62
N ARG A 82 -1.57 -4.78 5.25
CA ARG A 82 -2.13 -3.60 5.92
C ARG A 82 -2.25 -2.44 4.94
N SER A 83 -3.18 -1.53 5.26
CA SER A 83 -3.37 -0.28 4.53
C SER A 83 -3.02 0.87 5.45
N ILE A 84 -2.13 1.76 5.04
CA ILE A 84 -1.67 2.91 5.83
C ILE A 84 -1.81 4.20 5.03
N PRO A 85 -2.07 5.34 5.70
CA PRO A 85 -2.26 6.61 4.98
C PRO A 85 -1.03 7.05 4.21
N ALA A 86 -1.21 7.40 2.92
CA ALA A 86 -0.19 8.06 2.10
C ALA A 86 -0.24 9.59 2.23
N PRO A 87 0.87 10.29 1.93
CA PRO A 87 0.89 11.76 1.85
C PRO A 87 -0.11 12.36 0.84
N THR A 88 -0.56 11.57 -0.12
CA THR A 88 -1.52 11.97 -1.17
C THR A 88 -2.98 12.01 -0.71
N GLY A 89 -3.30 11.41 0.45
CA GLY A 89 -4.67 11.22 0.94
C GLY A 89 -5.30 9.91 0.49
N PHE A 90 -4.61 9.12 -0.34
CA PHE A 90 -4.91 7.70 -0.57
C PHE A 90 -4.26 6.85 0.50
N ASP A 91 -4.52 5.54 0.45
CA ASP A 91 -3.81 4.57 1.26
C ASP A 91 -2.66 3.93 0.48
N ILE A 92 -1.60 3.56 1.20
CA ILE A 92 -0.53 2.66 0.74
C ILE A 92 -0.98 1.24 1.09
N PRO A 93 -1.23 0.38 0.11
CA PRO A 93 -1.60 -1.01 0.36
C PRO A 93 -0.36 -1.87 0.67
N ASP A 94 -0.59 -3.12 1.03
CA ASP A 94 0.44 -4.14 1.26
C ASP A 94 1.51 -3.72 2.29
N ALA A 95 1.13 -2.91 3.29
CA ALA A 95 2.06 -2.53 4.34
C ALA A 95 2.25 -3.66 5.36
N ILE A 96 3.48 -3.78 5.86
CA ILE A 96 3.86 -4.73 6.91
C ILE A 96 3.75 -4.03 8.27
N GLN A 97 3.04 -4.67 9.20
CA GLN A 97 2.95 -4.24 10.59
C GLN A 97 3.95 -5.00 11.46
N THR A 98 4.63 -4.31 12.36
CA THR A 98 5.58 -4.89 13.34
C THR A 98 5.37 -4.29 14.73
N ASP A 99 5.71 -5.04 15.77
CA ASP A 99 5.82 -4.58 17.15
C ASP A 99 7.25 -4.16 17.52
N ALA A 100 8.22 -4.30 16.61
CA ALA A 100 9.54 -3.73 16.82
C ALA A 100 9.41 -2.22 17.05
N PRO A 101 10.05 -1.66 18.10
CA PRO A 101 9.95 -0.23 18.37
C PRO A 101 10.42 0.63 17.20
N VAL A 102 9.50 1.37 16.59
CA VAL A 102 9.73 2.33 15.49
C VAL A 102 9.53 3.74 16.03
N ASN A 103 10.58 4.55 15.94
CA ASN A 103 10.61 5.94 16.43
C ASN A 103 11.03 6.89 15.29
N PRO A 104 10.77 8.23 15.44
CA PRO A 104 11.28 9.22 14.50
C PRO A 104 12.79 9.08 14.31
N GLY A 105 13.23 8.91 13.03
CA GLY A 105 14.59 8.60 12.65
C GLY A 105 14.80 7.16 12.18
N ASN A 106 13.82 6.26 12.36
CA ASN A 106 13.84 4.93 11.76
C ASN A 106 13.22 4.93 10.35
N SER A 107 12.36 5.91 10.05
CA SER A 107 11.70 6.03 8.72
C SER A 107 12.72 6.09 7.58
N GLY A 108 12.54 5.28 6.55
CA GLY A 108 13.47 5.05 5.44
C GLY A 108 14.55 4.01 5.74
N GLY A 109 14.67 3.55 6.99
CA GLY A 109 15.53 2.43 7.36
C GLY A 109 14.92 1.07 7.02
N PRO A 110 15.72 0.01 6.93
CA PRO A 110 15.22 -1.33 6.64
C PRO A 110 14.62 -2.00 7.89
N LEU A 111 13.51 -2.73 7.66
CA LEU A 111 13.06 -3.81 8.51
C LEU A 111 13.61 -5.10 7.90
N VAL A 112 14.49 -5.81 8.62
CA VAL A 112 15.14 -7.01 8.08
C VAL A 112 14.75 -8.25 8.87
N ASP A 113 14.82 -9.41 8.22
CA ASP A 113 14.68 -10.69 8.87
C ASP A 113 16.00 -11.13 9.55
N LEU A 114 16.04 -12.34 10.12
CA LEU A 114 17.25 -12.86 10.78
C LEU A 114 18.35 -13.32 9.80
N ASN A 115 18.05 -13.40 8.50
CA ASN A 115 19.04 -13.64 7.45
C ASN A 115 19.67 -12.34 6.95
N GLY A 116 19.15 -11.18 7.39
CA GLY A 116 19.58 -9.85 6.93
C GLY A 116 18.92 -9.40 5.63
N GLU A 117 17.84 -10.05 5.22
CA GLU A 117 17.06 -9.68 4.04
C GLU A 117 15.99 -8.65 4.39
N VAL A 118 15.79 -7.67 3.51
CA VAL A 118 14.82 -6.59 3.73
C VAL A 118 13.40 -7.11 3.53
N VAL A 119 12.60 -7.04 4.59
CA VAL A 119 11.17 -7.38 4.62
C VAL A 119 10.32 -6.17 4.25
N ALA A 120 10.75 -4.98 4.69
CA ALA A 120 10.06 -3.72 4.42
C ALA A 120 10.99 -2.53 4.57
N VAL A 121 10.61 -1.40 3.99
CA VAL A 121 11.19 -0.07 4.26
C VAL A 121 10.32 0.60 5.32
N ILE A 122 10.90 0.94 6.48
CA ILE A 122 10.17 1.53 7.60
C ILE A 122 9.54 2.86 7.18
N ASN A 123 8.25 3.00 7.37
CA ASN A 123 7.49 4.22 7.07
C ASN A 123 7.22 5.04 8.34
N SER A 124 6.41 4.52 9.26
CA SER A 124 5.92 5.26 10.42
C SER A 124 5.62 4.35 11.62
N GLY A 125 5.50 4.96 12.80
CA GLY A 125 4.86 4.34 13.96
C GLY A 125 3.38 4.72 14.02
N GLY A 126 2.52 3.75 14.33
CA GLY A 126 1.06 3.92 14.48
C GLY A 126 0.59 4.08 15.93
N GLY A 127 1.51 4.26 16.88
CA GLY A 127 1.27 4.28 18.32
C GLY A 127 2.25 3.39 19.08
N ASP A 128 1.99 3.14 20.36
CA ASP A 128 2.84 2.29 21.18
C ASP A 128 2.88 0.84 20.65
N ASN A 129 4.08 0.37 20.33
CA ASN A 129 4.34 -0.99 19.78
C ASN A 129 3.63 -1.29 18.44
N ILE A 130 3.34 -0.26 17.67
CA ILE A 130 2.81 -0.41 16.31
C ILE A 130 3.72 0.34 15.34
N GLY A 131 4.46 -0.39 14.53
CA GLY A 131 5.27 0.13 13.44
C GLY A 131 4.74 -0.38 12.10
N PHE A 132 4.95 0.40 11.05
CA PHE A 132 4.60 0.04 9.68
C PHE A 132 5.79 0.25 8.75
N GLY A 133 5.88 -0.61 7.74
CA GLY A 133 6.83 -0.48 6.65
C GLY A 133 6.17 -0.81 5.31
N ILE A 134 6.71 -0.22 4.26
CA ILE A 134 6.35 -0.51 2.87
C ILE A 134 6.95 -1.87 2.54
N SER A 135 6.14 -2.83 2.09
CA SER A 135 6.59 -4.20 1.84
C SER A 135 7.75 -4.29 0.85
N ALA A 136 8.52 -5.36 0.95
CA ALA A 136 9.54 -5.71 -0.03
C ALA A 136 8.93 -5.82 -1.44
N ALA A 137 7.76 -6.45 -1.58
CA ALA A 137 7.07 -6.64 -2.85
C ALA A 137 6.75 -5.29 -3.52
N LEU A 138 6.08 -4.38 -2.80
CA LEU A 138 5.76 -3.06 -3.33
C LEU A 138 7.02 -2.24 -3.61
N THR A 139 8.03 -2.32 -2.75
CA THR A 139 9.31 -1.62 -2.94
C THR A 139 10.04 -2.10 -4.20
N GLN A 140 10.10 -3.42 -4.42
CA GLN A 140 10.75 -4.02 -5.59
C GLN A 140 10.00 -3.70 -6.90
N ARG A 141 8.70 -3.43 -6.83
CA ARG A 141 7.90 -3.02 -7.99
C ARG A 141 8.12 -1.53 -8.32
N VAL A 142 8.15 -0.67 -7.31
CA VAL A 142 8.19 0.79 -7.49
C VAL A 142 9.61 1.30 -7.79
N VAL A 143 10.62 0.82 -7.04
CA VAL A 143 11.99 1.38 -7.08
C VAL A 143 12.66 1.30 -8.45
N PRO A 144 12.56 0.21 -9.23
CA PRO A 144 13.17 0.16 -10.57
C PRO A 144 12.67 1.27 -11.49
N GLU A 145 11.38 1.54 -11.47
CA GLU A 145 10.77 2.56 -12.32
C GLU A 145 11.15 3.97 -11.86
N LEU A 146 11.25 4.20 -10.53
CA LEU A 146 11.80 5.45 -9.99
C LEU A 146 13.24 5.71 -10.42
N ILE A 147 14.05 4.66 -10.59
CA ILE A 147 15.43 4.78 -11.09
C ILE A 147 15.45 5.14 -12.57
N GLU A 148 14.56 4.53 -13.37
CA GLU A 148 14.53 4.68 -14.82
C GLU A 148 13.87 5.98 -15.26
N THR A 149 12.69 6.30 -14.70
CA THR A 149 11.82 7.39 -15.16
C THR A 149 11.71 8.55 -14.17
N GLY A 150 12.03 8.31 -12.91
CA GLY A 150 11.87 9.27 -11.81
C GLY A 150 10.48 9.28 -11.17
N GLU A 151 9.50 8.59 -11.76
CA GLU A 151 8.10 8.53 -11.31
C GLU A 151 7.59 7.09 -11.37
N TYR A 152 6.51 6.80 -10.63
CA TYR A 152 5.76 5.55 -10.70
C TYR A 152 4.27 5.84 -10.86
N GLU A 153 3.62 5.12 -11.77
CA GLU A 153 2.20 5.25 -12.03
C GLU A 153 1.41 4.12 -11.39
N HIS A 154 0.46 4.46 -10.52
CA HIS A 154 -0.40 3.48 -9.86
C HIS A 154 -1.71 3.27 -10.62
N ALA A 155 -2.16 2.01 -10.71
CA ALA A 155 -3.46 1.67 -11.23
C ALA A 155 -4.58 2.26 -10.35
N TYR A 156 -5.69 2.62 -10.97
CA TYR A 156 -6.82 3.28 -10.33
C TYR A 156 -8.15 2.85 -10.92
N MET A 157 -9.09 2.47 -10.07
CA MET A 157 -10.46 2.15 -10.45
C MET A 157 -11.41 3.35 -10.36
N GLY A 158 -11.13 4.31 -9.50
CA GLY A 158 -12.01 5.46 -9.27
C GLY A 158 -13.24 5.12 -8.43
N LEU A 159 -13.09 4.27 -7.44
CA LEU A 159 -14.17 3.76 -6.60
C LEU A 159 -13.94 4.03 -5.12
N SER A 160 -15.01 4.22 -4.37
CA SER A 160 -15.05 4.13 -2.91
C SER A 160 -15.91 2.96 -2.49
N PHE A 161 -15.52 2.27 -1.43
CA PHE A 161 -16.12 1.00 -1.02
C PHE A 161 -16.60 1.02 0.43
N GLU A 162 -17.58 0.18 0.69
CA GLU A 162 -17.98 -0.24 2.03
C GLU A 162 -17.87 -1.78 2.12
N ALA A 163 -17.25 -2.29 3.19
CA ALA A 163 -17.15 -3.73 3.37
C ALA A 163 -18.56 -4.32 3.59
N VAL A 164 -18.86 -5.44 2.93
CA VAL A 164 -20.15 -6.11 3.09
C VAL A 164 -20.17 -6.85 4.44
N THR A 165 -20.58 -6.13 5.48
CA THR A 165 -20.88 -6.68 6.80
C THR A 165 -22.22 -7.41 6.79
N PRO A 166 -22.59 -8.21 7.83
CA PRO A 166 -23.93 -8.80 7.92
C PRO A 166 -25.06 -7.77 7.83
N THR A 167 -24.86 -6.57 8.37
CA THR A 167 -25.84 -5.47 8.29
C THR A 167 -26.00 -4.96 6.86
N VAL A 168 -24.87 -4.76 6.15
CA VAL A 168 -24.86 -4.35 4.74
C VAL A 168 -25.49 -5.43 3.87
N ALA A 169 -25.16 -6.70 4.11
CA ALA A 169 -25.76 -7.83 3.39
C ALA A 169 -27.30 -7.87 3.58
N GLN A 170 -27.77 -7.73 4.82
CA GLN A 170 -29.20 -7.69 5.12
C GLN A 170 -29.91 -6.53 4.41
N ALA A 171 -29.32 -5.32 4.43
CA ALA A 171 -29.90 -4.14 3.80
C ALA A 171 -29.98 -4.27 2.26
N ASN A 172 -29.06 -5.03 1.66
CA ASN A 172 -28.97 -5.24 0.21
C ASN A 172 -29.57 -6.59 -0.25
N GLY A 173 -30.19 -7.36 0.63
CA GLY A 173 -30.77 -8.66 0.28
C GLY A 173 -29.75 -9.69 -0.22
N LEU A 174 -28.51 -9.61 0.28
CA LEU A 174 -27.44 -10.53 -0.09
C LEU A 174 -27.47 -11.77 0.81
N ASP A 175 -27.24 -12.95 0.22
CA ASP A 175 -27.21 -14.22 0.95
C ASP A 175 -25.96 -14.37 1.84
N GLU A 176 -24.88 -13.66 1.49
CA GLU A 176 -23.58 -13.76 2.15
C GLU A 176 -22.97 -12.38 2.43
N ALA A 177 -22.40 -12.22 3.63
CA ALA A 177 -21.66 -11.04 4.04
C ALA A 177 -20.22 -11.12 3.52
N ARG A 178 -20.00 -10.92 2.22
CA ARG A 178 -18.69 -10.92 1.58
C ARG A 178 -18.62 -9.87 0.45
N GLY A 179 -17.41 -9.47 0.09
CA GLY A 179 -17.14 -8.51 -0.99
C GLY A 179 -17.17 -7.07 -0.55
N LEU A 180 -17.09 -6.18 -1.52
CA LEU A 180 -17.03 -4.72 -1.35
C LEU A 180 -18.21 -4.07 -2.07
N LEU A 181 -19.13 -3.45 -1.32
CA LEU A 181 -20.19 -2.62 -1.89
C LEU A 181 -19.59 -1.32 -2.43
N VAL A 182 -19.89 -0.99 -3.66
CA VAL A 182 -19.45 0.25 -4.29
C VAL A 182 -20.29 1.41 -3.76
N ALA A 183 -19.70 2.21 -2.89
CA ALA A 183 -20.37 3.36 -2.30
C ALA A 183 -20.44 4.56 -3.25
N ARG A 184 -19.35 4.80 -4.01
CA ARG A 184 -19.25 5.89 -4.99
C ARG A 184 -18.38 5.50 -6.17
N VAL A 185 -18.67 6.11 -7.32
CA VAL A 185 -17.85 6.11 -8.52
C VAL A 185 -17.36 7.55 -8.75
N ALA A 186 -16.09 7.74 -9.05
CA ALA A 186 -15.54 9.05 -9.39
C ALA A 186 -16.06 9.49 -10.77
N ASP A 187 -16.62 10.69 -10.85
CA ASP A 187 -17.14 11.28 -12.11
C ASP A 187 -16.02 11.34 -13.17
N GLY A 188 -16.29 10.80 -14.35
CA GLY A 188 -15.30 10.72 -15.44
C GLY A 188 -14.12 9.79 -15.13
N GLY A 189 -14.19 9.02 -14.04
CA GLY A 189 -13.18 8.03 -13.66
C GLY A 189 -13.27 6.74 -14.48
N PRO A 190 -12.31 5.81 -14.28
CA PRO A 190 -12.26 4.55 -15.05
C PRO A 190 -13.52 3.69 -14.94
N SER A 191 -14.19 3.70 -13.80
CA SER A 191 -15.39 2.91 -13.53
C SER A 191 -16.70 3.62 -13.89
N ASP A 192 -16.65 4.89 -14.31
CA ASP A 192 -17.84 5.65 -14.66
C ASP A 192 -18.58 5.03 -15.86
N GLY A 193 -19.88 4.78 -15.69
CA GLY A 193 -20.72 4.09 -16.66
C GLY A 193 -20.50 2.57 -16.78
N VAL A 194 -19.54 1.99 -16.02
CA VAL A 194 -19.24 0.53 -16.02
C VAL A 194 -19.70 -0.11 -14.72
N ILE A 195 -19.33 0.47 -13.59
CA ILE A 195 -19.66 0.02 -12.24
C ILE A 195 -20.75 0.93 -11.68
N GLN A 196 -21.71 0.34 -10.97
CA GLN A 196 -22.84 1.07 -10.41
C GLN A 196 -22.57 1.40 -8.93
N PRO A 197 -22.64 2.70 -8.52
CA PRO A 197 -22.55 3.07 -7.12
C PRO A 197 -23.86 2.75 -6.38
N SER A 198 -23.78 2.75 -5.04
CA SER A 198 -24.98 2.68 -4.20
C SER A 198 -25.93 3.85 -4.49
N GLU A 199 -27.22 3.57 -4.46
CA GLU A 199 -28.25 4.52 -4.83
C GLU A 199 -28.65 5.46 -3.69
N ARG A 200 -28.66 4.94 -2.46
CA ARG A 200 -29.14 5.64 -1.28
C ARG A 200 -28.49 5.13 0.01
N LEU A 201 -28.68 5.88 1.07
CA LEU A 201 -28.34 5.46 2.43
C LEU A 201 -29.64 5.16 3.19
N GLU A 202 -29.68 3.99 3.83
CA GLU A 202 -30.77 3.60 4.74
C GLU A 202 -30.28 3.55 6.19
N LEU A 203 -31.17 3.76 7.12
CA LEU A 203 -30.91 3.62 8.55
C LEU A 203 -31.38 2.23 9.00
N LEU A 204 -30.46 1.32 9.26
CA LEU A 204 -30.73 -0.01 9.77
C LEU A 204 -30.05 -0.21 11.11
N ASN A 205 -30.80 -0.57 12.14
CA ASN A 205 -30.29 -0.77 13.52
C ASN A 205 -29.45 0.42 14.06
N GLY A 206 -29.83 1.66 13.70
CA GLY A 206 -29.13 2.87 14.11
C GLY A 206 -27.85 3.18 13.30
N GLN A 207 -27.48 2.37 12.32
CA GLN A 207 -26.36 2.58 11.41
C GLN A 207 -26.85 3.04 10.04
N ARG A 208 -26.12 3.99 9.44
CA ARG A 208 -26.32 4.36 8.03
C ARG A 208 -25.62 3.33 7.16
N VAL A 209 -26.35 2.71 6.27
CA VAL A 209 -25.87 1.64 5.38
C VAL A 209 -26.15 2.04 3.95
N ALA A 210 -25.17 1.88 3.08
CA ALA A 210 -25.34 2.08 1.64
C ALA A 210 -26.20 0.94 1.06
N VAL A 211 -27.14 1.28 0.17
CA VAL A 211 -28.07 0.32 -0.45
C VAL A 211 -28.11 0.54 -1.96
N GLY A 212 -28.20 -0.56 -2.70
CA GLY A 212 -28.12 -0.58 -4.16
C GLY A 212 -26.67 -0.59 -4.65
N GLY A 213 -26.51 -0.61 -5.97
CA GLY A 213 -25.21 -0.64 -6.63
C GLY A 213 -24.55 -2.02 -6.66
N ASP A 214 -23.35 -2.06 -7.15
CA ASP A 214 -22.58 -3.29 -7.33
C ASP A 214 -21.85 -3.71 -6.05
N VAL A 215 -21.79 -5.01 -5.83
CA VAL A 215 -20.86 -5.59 -4.84
C VAL A 215 -19.74 -6.31 -5.59
N ILE A 216 -18.52 -5.82 -5.48
CA ILE A 216 -17.34 -6.48 -6.07
C ILE A 216 -17.04 -7.76 -5.28
N ARG A 217 -16.95 -8.88 -5.98
CA ARG A 217 -16.68 -10.21 -5.46
C ARG A 217 -15.28 -10.71 -5.79
N ALA A 218 -14.78 -10.38 -7.00
CA ALA A 218 -13.47 -10.78 -7.47
C ALA A 218 -12.92 -9.80 -8.51
N ILE A 219 -11.60 -9.80 -8.68
CA ILE A 219 -10.88 -9.13 -9.76
C ILE A 219 -9.95 -10.16 -10.42
N ASP A 220 -10.05 -10.33 -11.75
CA ASP A 220 -9.35 -11.35 -12.53
C ASP A 220 -9.42 -12.77 -11.92
N GLY A 221 -10.59 -13.11 -11.35
CA GLY A 221 -10.83 -14.38 -10.67
C GLY A 221 -10.31 -14.46 -9.22
N ASN A 222 -9.56 -13.47 -8.73
CA ASN A 222 -9.10 -13.41 -7.36
C ASN A 222 -10.18 -12.85 -6.44
N PRO A 223 -10.67 -13.59 -5.43
CA PRO A 223 -11.71 -13.11 -4.51
C PRO A 223 -11.27 -11.86 -3.74
N VAL A 224 -12.19 -10.90 -3.63
CA VAL A 224 -11.97 -9.64 -2.90
C VAL A 224 -13.05 -9.49 -1.83
N ASN A 225 -12.64 -9.46 -0.56
CA ASN A 225 -13.53 -9.29 0.59
C ASN A 225 -13.20 -8.04 1.41
N THR A 226 -11.99 -7.48 1.24
CA THR A 226 -11.52 -6.30 1.95
C THR A 226 -10.93 -5.28 0.99
N THR A 227 -10.96 -4.01 1.38
CA THR A 227 -10.32 -2.93 0.63
C THR A 227 -8.80 -3.12 0.56
N GLN A 228 -8.21 -3.75 1.58
CA GLN A 228 -6.79 -4.10 1.61
C GLN A 228 -6.45 -5.08 0.48
N GLN A 229 -7.19 -6.19 0.37
CA GLN A 229 -6.97 -7.18 -0.70
C GLN A 229 -7.08 -6.56 -2.09
N LEU A 230 -8.11 -5.72 -2.32
CA LEU A 230 -8.24 -5.02 -3.59
C LEU A 230 -7.08 -4.05 -3.82
N GLY A 231 -6.70 -3.29 -2.80
CA GLY A 231 -5.58 -2.34 -2.87
C GLY A 231 -4.27 -3.02 -3.19
N SER A 232 -3.94 -4.11 -2.51
CA SER A 232 -2.73 -4.92 -2.73
C SER A 232 -2.72 -5.54 -4.13
N TYR A 233 -3.86 -6.10 -4.58
CA TYR A 233 -3.97 -6.62 -5.94
C TYR A 233 -3.69 -5.53 -6.99
N LEU A 234 -4.33 -4.37 -6.88
CA LEU A 234 -4.10 -3.27 -7.81
C LEU A 234 -2.65 -2.79 -7.80
N ALA A 235 -2.02 -2.72 -6.64
CA ALA A 235 -0.66 -2.22 -6.50
C ALA A 235 0.41 -3.21 -6.98
N LEU A 236 0.18 -4.52 -6.79
CA LEU A 236 1.19 -5.54 -7.06
C LEU A 236 0.99 -6.23 -8.42
N GLU A 237 -0.25 -6.36 -8.89
CA GLU A 237 -0.57 -7.21 -10.05
C GLU A 237 -1.02 -6.43 -11.29
N THR A 238 -1.29 -5.10 -11.16
CA THR A 238 -1.84 -4.34 -12.29
C THR A 238 -1.07 -3.06 -12.60
N GLN A 239 -1.33 -2.49 -13.79
CA GLN A 239 -0.78 -1.22 -14.25
C GLN A 239 -1.86 -0.31 -14.84
N PRO A 240 -1.66 1.02 -14.89
CA PRO A 240 -2.54 1.93 -15.60
C PRO A 240 -2.68 1.56 -17.09
N GLY A 241 -3.92 1.63 -17.59
CA GLY A 241 -4.25 1.27 -18.97
C GLY A 241 -4.54 -0.20 -19.20
N GLU A 242 -4.26 -1.05 -18.24
CA GLU A 242 -4.60 -2.49 -18.24
C GLU A 242 -6.12 -2.69 -18.15
N THR A 243 -6.63 -3.75 -18.75
CA THR A 243 -8.04 -4.12 -18.63
C THR A 243 -8.16 -5.34 -17.74
N VAL A 244 -8.90 -5.19 -16.66
CA VAL A 244 -9.18 -6.25 -15.71
C VAL A 244 -10.62 -6.74 -15.81
N THR A 245 -10.87 -7.97 -15.39
CA THR A 245 -12.21 -8.55 -15.30
C THR A 245 -12.70 -8.42 -13.86
N VAL A 246 -13.76 -7.64 -13.64
CA VAL A 246 -14.34 -7.46 -12.31
C VAL A 246 -15.61 -8.32 -12.21
N THR A 247 -15.67 -9.24 -11.25
CA THR A 247 -16.89 -9.96 -10.92
C THR A 247 -17.69 -9.13 -9.92
N VAL A 248 -18.90 -8.77 -10.29
CA VAL A 248 -19.83 -8.00 -9.48
C VAL A 248 -21.10 -8.79 -9.21
N HIS A 249 -21.67 -8.62 -8.03
CA HIS A 249 -23.06 -8.99 -7.77
C HIS A 249 -23.94 -7.77 -8.04
N ARG A 250 -24.81 -7.87 -9.03
CA ARG A 250 -25.71 -6.82 -9.53
C ARG A 250 -27.09 -7.43 -9.75
N ASP A 251 -28.14 -6.80 -9.26
CA ASP A 251 -29.54 -7.22 -9.44
C ASP A 251 -29.81 -8.69 -9.10
N GLY A 252 -29.22 -9.19 -8.00
CA GLY A 252 -29.40 -10.56 -7.52
C GLY A 252 -28.58 -11.62 -8.27
N THR A 253 -27.71 -11.24 -9.21
CA THR A 253 -26.88 -12.19 -9.99
C THR A 253 -25.42 -11.79 -10.03
N GLU A 254 -24.52 -12.76 -10.14
CA GLU A 254 -23.12 -12.49 -10.43
C GLU A 254 -22.92 -12.25 -11.93
N GLN A 255 -22.18 -11.18 -12.24
CA GLN A 255 -21.86 -10.77 -13.59
C GLN A 255 -20.38 -10.41 -13.68
N THR A 256 -19.79 -10.49 -14.85
CA THR A 256 -18.44 -10.02 -15.12
C THR A 256 -18.48 -8.78 -15.98
N VAL A 257 -17.71 -7.75 -15.58
CA VAL A 257 -17.53 -6.54 -16.37
C VAL A 257 -16.06 -6.32 -16.66
N SER A 258 -15.73 -5.85 -17.87
CA SER A 258 -14.37 -5.46 -18.23
C SER A 258 -14.15 -4.01 -17.85
N LEU A 259 -13.09 -3.74 -17.10
CA LEU A 259 -12.74 -2.41 -16.62
C LEU A 259 -11.31 -2.07 -17.06
N LYS A 260 -11.16 -0.98 -17.82
CA LYS A 260 -9.84 -0.43 -18.13
C LYS A 260 -9.40 0.47 -16.99
N LEU A 261 -8.29 0.11 -16.33
CA LEU A 261 -7.73 0.87 -15.23
C LEU A 261 -7.16 2.20 -15.69
N GLY A 262 -7.37 3.24 -14.91
CA GLY A 262 -6.78 4.54 -15.11
C GLY A 262 -5.49 4.74 -14.30
N ARG A 263 -4.90 5.91 -14.43
CA ARG A 263 -3.82 6.38 -13.58
C ARG A 263 -4.40 7.02 -12.31
N ARG A 264 -3.86 6.66 -11.14
CA ARG A 264 -4.27 7.25 -9.85
C ARG A 264 -3.93 8.76 -9.85
N PRO A 265 -4.89 9.65 -9.56
CA PRO A 265 -4.61 11.07 -9.45
C PRO A 265 -3.78 11.37 -8.19
N LEU A 266 -3.08 12.51 -8.16
CA LEU A 266 -2.27 12.90 -6.99
C LEU A 266 -3.09 13.17 -5.72
N ARG A 267 -4.39 13.35 -5.87
CA ARG A 267 -5.34 13.51 -4.73
C ARG A 267 -6.64 12.79 -5.06
N PRO A 268 -7.35 12.27 -4.03
CA PRO A 268 -8.66 11.63 -4.21
C PRO A 268 -9.71 12.56 -4.79
#